data_487a381d8878272f538fde6adf7e16f3
#
_entry.id   487a381d8878272f538fde6adf7e16f3
#
_cell.length_a   1.000
_cell.length_b   1.000
_cell.length_c   1.000
_cell.angle_alpha   90.00
_cell.angle_beta   90.00
_cell.angle_gamma   90.00
#
_symmetry.space_group_name_H-M   'P 1'
#
loop_
_entity.id
_entity.type
_entity.pdbx_description
1 polymer ?
#
loop_
_entity_poly.entity_id
_entity_poly.type
_entity_poly.pdbx_seq_one_letter_code
_entity_poly.pdbx_strand_id
1 'polypeptide(L)'
;MSNPYGFPQYVIDRVMAKRGRLNVFDRFDPVRTALLVIDMQNFYVGEIASVVGIIPNINRIACELRARGGMVAWLGMTAGENGDSLWPIYHDYFFTPEKGANHRDQLSAGHPGHKFHADLETGQGDAIIYKSRFSPFIAGASNIEDVLRARGIDSLIVTGTATNMCCESAARDAMMRDYKVVMVSDANGARYPEDHLAGLTSFFQSFGDVRTTDQVINDLLRRQDARTAAE
;
A
#
# COMPACT_ATOMS: atom_id res chain seq x y z
N MET A 1 9.72 -18.87 -17.62
CA MET A 1 8.71 -18.49 -16.59
C MET A 1 8.06 -17.19 -17.06
N SER A 2 6.74 -17.08 -16.97
CA SER A 2 6.06 -15.84 -17.34
C SER A 2 6.45 -14.72 -16.35
N ASN A 3 6.78 -13.56 -16.89
CA ASN A 3 7.07 -12.33 -16.14
C ASN A 3 5.83 -11.40 -16.22
N PRO A 4 4.82 -11.59 -15.36
CA PRO A 4 3.55 -10.87 -15.47
C PRO A 4 3.66 -9.40 -15.04
N TYR A 5 4.83 -8.99 -14.50
CA TYR A 5 5.02 -7.66 -13.92
C TYR A 5 5.76 -6.69 -14.87
N GLY A 6 6.25 -7.18 -16.03
CA GLY A 6 7.04 -6.37 -16.97
C GLY A 6 8.45 -6.03 -16.48
N PHE A 7 8.96 -6.73 -15.46
CA PHE A 7 10.31 -6.48 -14.94
C PHE A 7 11.39 -6.79 -15.98
N PRO A 8 12.50 -6.03 -16.03
CA PRO A 8 13.65 -6.37 -16.85
C PRO A 8 14.19 -7.76 -16.51
N GLN A 9 14.67 -8.50 -17.52
CA GLN A 9 15.13 -9.89 -17.33
C GLN A 9 16.24 -10.00 -16.29
N TYR A 10 17.18 -9.03 -16.24
CA TYR A 10 18.25 -9.03 -15.23
C TYR A 10 17.73 -8.99 -13.78
N VAL A 11 16.55 -8.41 -13.54
CA VAL A 11 15.91 -8.38 -12.21
C VAL A 11 15.44 -9.78 -11.84
N ILE A 12 14.79 -10.47 -12.77
CA ILE A 12 14.35 -11.85 -12.59
C ILE A 12 15.53 -12.75 -12.30
N ASP A 13 16.59 -12.68 -13.12
CA ASP A 13 17.79 -13.51 -12.96
C ASP A 13 18.48 -13.26 -11.60
N ARG A 14 18.61 -12.00 -11.19
CA ARG A 14 19.16 -11.61 -9.89
C ARG A 14 18.34 -12.13 -8.72
N VAL A 15 17.02 -12.02 -8.81
CA VAL A 15 16.10 -12.51 -7.77
C VAL A 15 16.18 -14.04 -7.67
N MET A 16 16.17 -14.74 -8.81
CA MET A 16 16.30 -16.20 -8.84
C MET A 16 17.65 -16.67 -8.29
N ALA A 17 18.75 -15.99 -8.64
CA ALA A 17 20.08 -16.29 -8.09
C ALA A 17 20.17 -16.06 -6.58
N LYS A 18 19.46 -15.04 -6.05
CA LYS A 18 19.49 -14.68 -4.62
C LYS A 18 18.64 -15.59 -3.74
N ARG A 19 17.45 -15.97 -4.18
CA ARG A 19 16.44 -16.65 -3.33
C ARG A 19 15.86 -17.93 -3.92
N GLY A 20 16.29 -18.35 -5.11
CA GLY A 20 15.88 -19.62 -5.75
C GLY A 20 14.45 -19.63 -6.29
N ARG A 21 13.66 -18.59 -6.01
CA ARG A 21 12.25 -18.47 -6.43
C ARG A 21 11.83 -17.01 -6.58
N LEU A 22 10.80 -16.77 -7.41
CA LEU A 22 10.32 -15.40 -7.63
C LEU A 22 9.59 -14.85 -6.41
N ASN A 23 8.70 -15.62 -5.81
CA ASN A 23 7.92 -15.24 -4.64
C ASN A 23 8.39 -16.03 -3.41
N VAL A 24 8.62 -15.36 -2.30
CA VAL A 24 9.10 -15.98 -1.06
C VAL A 24 7.98 -16.35 -0.09
N PHE A 25 6.83 -15.71 -0.22
CA PHE A 25 5.66 -16.00 0.61
C PHE A 25 4.68 -16.90 -0.16
N ASP A 26 4.51 -18.13 0.29
CA ASP A 26 3.58 -19.06 -0.34
C ASP A 26 2.13 -18.75 0.07
N ARG A 27 1.95 -18.33 1.33
CA ARG A 27 0.63 -18.04 1.91
C ARG A 27 0.73 -17.04 3.06
N PHE A 28 -0.36 -16.28 3.25
CA PHE A 28 -0.62 -15.48 4.44
C PHE A 28 -1.80 -16.07 5.22
N ASP A 29 -1.72 -16.01 6.55
CA ASP A 29 -2.88 -16.25 7.41
C ASP A 29 -3.77 -14.99 7.37
N PRO A 30 -5.01 -15.06 6.85
CA PRO A 30 -5.84 -13.88 6.70
C PRO A 30 -6.09 -13.12 8.00
N VAL A 31 -6.26 -13.80 9.13
CA VAL A 31 -6.53 -13.15 10.43
C VAL A 31 -5.31 -12.40 10.99
N ARG A 32 -4.12 -12.70 10.47
CA ARG A 32 -2.86 -12.01 10.78
C ARG A 32 -2.40 -11.10 9.64
N THR A 33 -3.27 -10.84 8.68
CA THR A 33 -2.96 -10.04 7.50
C THR A 33 -3.74 -8.73 7.50
N ALA A 34 -3.08 -7.62 7.16
CA ALA A 34 -3.71 -6.34 6.89
C ALA A 34 -3.51 -5.91 5.44
N LEU A 35 -4.58 -5.42 4.82
CA LEU A 35 -4.53 -4.63 3.60
C LEU A 35 -4.31 -3.17 3.99
N LEU A 36 -3.25 -2.56 3.50
CA LEU A 36 -2.98 -1.14 3.59
C LEU A 36 -3.38 -0.47 2.28
N VAL A 37 -4.41 0.38 2.32
CA VAL A 37 -4.84 1.19 1.17
C VAL A 37 -4.34 2.60 1.37
N ILE A 38 -3.33 3.00 0.59
CA ILE A 38 -2.54 4.21 0.84
C ILE A 38 -2.98 5.34 -0.09
N ASP A 39 -3.33 6.49 0.49
CA ASP A 39 -3.54 7.79 -0.12
C ASP A 39 -4.55 7.81 -1.29
N MET A 40 -5.55 6.93 -1.27
CA MET A 40 -6.64 6.93 -2.23
C MET A 40 -7.67 8.02 -1.91
N GLN A 41 -7.18 9.23 -1.62
CA GLN A 41 -7.95 10.43 -1.32
C GLN A 41 -8.31 11.19 -2.60
N ASN A 42 -9.40 11.96 -2.57
CA ASN A 42 -9.88 12.73 -3.73
C ASN A 42 -8.81 13.62 -4.34
N PHE A 43 -7.95 14.24 -3.51
CA PHE A 43 -6.84 15.06 -3.99
C PHE A 43 -5.90 14.25 -4.90
N TYR A 44 -5.37 13.13 -4.43
CA TYR A 44 -4.42 12.34 -5.20
C TYR A 44 -5.06 11.62 -6.38
N VAL A 45 -6.30 11.15 -6.23
CA VAL A 45 -7.05 10.52 -7.33
C VAL A 45 -7.34 11.54 -8.44
N GLY A 46 -7.60 12.80 -8.08
CA GLY A 46 -7.73 13.89 -9.05
C GLY A 46 -6.42 14.27 -9.76
N GLU A 47 -5.30 14.19 -9.05
CA GLU A 47 -3.97 14.52 -9.60
C GLU A 47 -3.34 13.40 -10.44
N ILE A 48 -3.73 12.14 -10.21
CA ILE A 48 -3.15 10.95 -10.84
C ILE A 48 -4.27 10.14 -11.49
N ALA A 49 -4.66 10.51 -12.70
CA ALA A 49 -5.82 9.93 -13.39
C ALA A 49 -5.77 8.38 -13.52
N SER A 50 -4.58 7.80 -13.60
CA SER A 50 -4.39 6.34 -13.71
C SER A 50 -4.88 5.56 -12.50
N VAL A 51 -4.94 6.19 -11.30
CA VAL A 51 -5.27 5.47 -10.05
C VAL A 51 -6.77 5.23 -9.86
N VAL A 52 -7.64 5.86 -10.62
CA VAL A 52 -9.07 5.49 -10.65
C VAL A 52 -9.22 4.04 -11.07
N GLY A 53 -8.44 3.59 -12.06
CA GLY A 53 -8.49 2.24 -12.61
C GLY A 53 -8.10 1.13 -11.63
N ILE A 54 -7.40 1.43 -10.52
CA ILE A 54 -7.01 0.42 -9.53
C ILE A 54 -8.06 0.22 -8.42
N ILE A 55 -9.03 1.13 -8.29
CA ILE A 55 -10.07 1.06 -7.24
C ILE A 55 -10.83 -0.28 -7.23
N PRO A 56 -11.28 -0.83 -8.37
CA PRO A 56 -11.98 -2.12 -8.36
C PRO A 56 -11.13 -3.26 -7.79
N ASN A 57 -9.83 -3.28 -8.06
CA ASN A 57 -8.91 -4.30 -7.54
C ASN A 57 -8.70 -4.14 -6.03
N ILE A 58 -8.56 -2.90 -5.54
CA ILE A 58 -8.50 -2.60 -4.09
C ILE A 58 -9.76 -3.11 -3.40
N ASN A 59 -10.95 -2.80 -3.93
CA ASN A 59 -12.23 -3.24 -3.36
C ASN A 59 -12.36 -4.76 -3.33
N ARG A 60 -11.93 -5.45 -4.40
CA ARG A 60 -11.90 -6.93 -4.45
C ARG A 60 -11.04 -7.52 -3.34
N ILE A 61 -9.81 -7.03 -3.18
CA ILE A 61 -8.90 -7.52 -2.12
C ILE A 61 -9.49 -7.23 -0.74
N ALA A 62 -10.01 -6.01 -0.53
CA ALA A 62 -10.62 -5.62 0.75
C ALA A 62 -11.81 -6.50 1.12
N CYS A 63 -12.72 -6.76 0.17
CA CYS A 63 -13.87 -7.65 0.34
C CYS A 63 -13.43 -9.07 0.73
N GLU A 64 -12.50 -9.65 -0.03
CA GLU A 64 -11.99 -11.00 0.17
C GLU A 64 -11.23 -11.16 1.49
N LEU A 65 -10.44 -10.17 1.87
CA LEU A 65 -9.71 -10.21 3.13
C LEU A 65 -10.65 -10.09 4.34
N ARG A 66 -11.63 -9.17 4.30
CA ARG A 66 -12.67 -9.05 5.34
C ARG A 66 -13.46 -10.35 5.51
N ALA A 67 -13.87 -10.97 4.41
CA ALA A 67 -14.62 -12.24 4.43
C ALA A 67 -13.83 -13.39 5.10
N ARG A 68 -12.49 -13.24 5.20
CA ARG A 68 -11.60 -14.20 5.85
C ARG A 68 -11.14 -13.75 7.24
N GLY A 69 -11.69 -12.66 7.78
CA GLY A 69 -11.37 -12.14 9.12
C GLY A 69 -10.10 -11.29 9.19
N GLY A 70 -9.55 -10.89 8.04
CA GLY A 70 -8.39 -10.01 7.99
C GLY A 70 -8.74 -8.53 8.18
N MET A 71 -7.73 -7.71 8.33
CA MET A 71 -7.85 -6.29 8.60
C MET A 71 -7.75 -5.47 7.31
N VAL A 72 -8.57 -4.42 7.19
CA VAL A 72 -8.38 -3.36 6.19
C VAL A 72 -8.06 -2.05 6.90
N ALA A 73 -7.02 -1.36 6.44
CA ALA A 73 -6.61 -0.04 6.93
C ALA A 73 -6.53 0.95 5.76
N TRP A 74 -7.33 1.99 5.85
CA TRP A 74 -7.34 3.13 4.94
C TRP A 74 -6.38 4.19 5.48
N LEU A 75 -5.28 4.41 4.78
CA LEU A 75 -4.23 5.33 5.16
C LEU A 75 -4.33 6.59 4.30
N GLY A 76 -4.60 7.73 4.94
CA GLY A 76 -4.68 9.02 4.27
C GLY A 76 -3.55 9.95 4.69
N MET A 77 -3.01 10.72 3.73
CA MET A 77 -2.10 11.82 4.05
C MET A 77 -2.88 12.96 4.71
N THR A 78 -2.29 13.54 5.75
CA THR A 78 -2.76 14.79 6.32
C THR A 78 -1.60 15.78 6.39
N ALA A 79 -1.84 17.01 5.94
CA ALA A 79 -0.80 18.03 5.85
C ALA A 79 -0.75 18.97 7.06
N GLY A 80 -1.82 19.02 7.85
CA GLY A 80 -1.97 19.86 9.02
C GLY A 80 -3.39 20.34 9.21
N GLU A 81 -3.57 21.22 10.19
CA GLU A 81 -4.82 21.90 10.47
C GLU A 81 -4.57 23.41 10.40
N ASN A 82 -5.59 24.19 10.00
CA ASN A 82 -5.55 25.64 10.00
C ASN A 82 -4.36 26.28 9.22
N GLY A 83 -3.90 25.62 8.16
CA GLY A 83 -2.80 26.11 7.32
C GLY A 83 -1.39 25.84 7.85
N ASP A 84 -1.24 25.26 9.03
CA ASP A 84 0.05 24.83 9.56
C ASP A 84 0.52 23.55 8.85
N SER A 85 1.83 23.46 8.62
CA SER A 85 2.42 22.29 7.99
C SER A 85 2.94 21.30 9.02
N LEU A 86 2.48 20.05 8.96
CA LEU A 86 3.06 18.93 9.71
C LEU A 86 4.40 18.47 9.12
N TRP A 87 4.75 18.92 7.90
CA TRP A 87 5.98 18.57 7.22
C TRP A 87 6.62 19.79 6.52
N PRO A 88 7.19 20.75 7.29
CA PRO A 88 7.70 22.00 6.74
C PRO A 88 8.74 21.80 5.64
N ILE A 89 9.73 20.92 5.83
CA ILE A 89 10.78 20.67 4.83
C ILE A 89 10.19 20.26 3.48
N TYR A 90 9.11 19.48 3.46
CA TYR A 90 8.46 19.05 2.22
C TYR A 90 7.69 20.19 1.56
N HIS A 91 6.88 20.93 2.34
CA HIS A 91 6.05 21.98 1.81
C HIS A 91 6.82 23.25 1.41
N ASP A 92 7.91 23.55 2.10
CA ASP A 92 8.64 24.79 1.90
C ASP A 92 9.73 24.68 0.81
N TYR A 93 10.24 23.47 0.55
CA TYR A 93 11.37 23.27 -0.37
C TYR A 93 11.05 22.45 -1.62
N PHE A 94 10.03 21.59 -1.60
CA PHE A 94 9.70 20.71 -2.74
C PHE A 94 8.51 21.19 -3.57
N PHE A 95 7.94 22.32 -3.21
CA PHE A 95 6.85 22.97 -3.94
C PHE A 95 7.17 24.45 -4.20
N THR A 96 6.53 25.02 -5.22
CA THR A 96 6.37 26.48 -5.24
C THR A 96 5.47 26.89 -4.07
N PRO A 97 5.57 28.15 -3.56
CA PRO A 97 4.72 28.59 -2.45
C PRO A 97 3.23 28.35 -2.68
N GLU A 98 2.75 28.59 -3.89
CA GLU A 98 1.36 28.38 -4.28
C GLU A 98 0.96 26.90 -4.26
N LYS A 99 1.78 26.02 -4.85
CA LYS A 99 1.51 24.57 -4.86
C LYS A 99 1.59 23.97 -3.46
N GLY A 100 2.52 24.43 -2.63
CA GLY A 100 2.64 24.00 -1.24
C GLY A 100 1.43 24.41 -0.40
N ALA A 101 0.93 25.63 -0.59
CA ALA A 101 -0.28 26.09 0.05
C ALA A 101 -1.51 25.27 -0.38
N ASN A 102 -1.68 25.05 -1.68
CA ASN A 102 -2.77 24.21 -2.19
C ASN A 102 -2.70 22.77 -1.66
N HIS A 103 -1.51 22.16 -1.62
CA HIS A 103 -1.33 20.81 -1.08
C HIS A 103 -1.73 20.73 0.40
N ARG A 104 -1.35 21.72 1.21
CA ARG A 104 -1.76 21.79 2.62
C ARG A 104 -3.27 21.95 2.76
N ASP A 105 -3.86 22.87 2.02
CA ASP A 105 -5.31 23.15 2.06
C ASP A 105 -6.12 21.90 1.69
N GLN A 106 -5.82 21.30 0.55
CA GLN A 106 -6.51 20.10 0.03
C GLN A 106 -6.42 18.89 0.98
N LEU A 107 -5.31 18.75 1.71
CA LEU A 107 -5.06 17.65 2.64
C LEU A 107 -5.28 18.03 4.10
N SER A 108 -5.92 19.15 4.38
CA SER A 108 -6.36 19.51 5.73
C SER A 108 -7.65 18.78 6.12
N ALA A 109 -7.79 18.46 7.39
CA ALA A 109 -8.97 17.78 7.92
C ALA A 109 -10.26 18.57 7.59
N GLY A 110 -11.26 17.84 7.08
CA GLY A 110 -12.54 18.43 6.67
C GLY A 110 -12.61 18.90 5.21
N HIS A 111 -11.48 19.12 4.52
CA HIS A 111 -11.48 19.47 3.11
C HIS A 111 -11.95 18.30 2.23
N PRO A 112 -12.71 18.55 1.14
CA PRO A 112 -13.14 17.48 0.22
C PRO A 112 -11.97 16.65 -0.35
N GLY A 113 -10.82 17.27 -0.62
CA GLY A 113 -9.60 16.60 -1.11
C GLY A 113 -9.01 15.59 -0.12
N HIS A 114 -9.18 15.82 1.18
CA HIS A 114 -8.71 14.95 2.26
C HIS A 114 -9.52 13.66 2.40
N LYS A 115 -10.76 13.63 1.90
CA LYS A 115 -11.63 12.44 1.99
C LYS A 115 -11.16 11.36 1.04
N PHE A 116 -11.34 10.10 1.43
CA PHE A 116 -11.16 8.96 0.53
C PHE A 116 -12.15 9.01 -0.63
N HIS A 117 -11.74 8.49 -1.78
CA HIS A 117 -12.56 8.49 -3.00
C HIS A 117 -13.86 7.70 -2.78
N ALA A 118 -14.97 8.21 -3.33
CA ALA A 118 -16.31 7.67 -3.07
C ALA A 118 -16.51 6.24 -3.57
N ASP A 119 -15.78 5.82 -4.60
CA ASP A 119 -15.88 4.47 -5.16
C ASP A 119 -15.11 3.41 -4.33
N LEU A 120 -14.45 3.80 -3.25
CA LEU A 120 -13.81 2.86 -2.34
C LEU A 120 -14.85 2.27 -1.37
N GLU A 121 -14.90 0.96 -1.30
CA GLU A 121 -15.84 0.22 -0.45
C GLU A 121 -15.27 0.07 0.97
N THR A 122 -15.44 1.11 1.78
CA THR A 122 -15.07 1.05 3.20
C THR A 122 -16.07 0.20 3.99
N GLY A 123 -15.56 -0.71 4.84
CA GLY A 123 -16.37 -1.59 5.68
C GLY A 123 -16.48 -1.10 7.13
N GLN A 124 -17.57 -1.48 7.80
CA GLN A 124 -17.68 -1.26 9.23
C GLN A 124 -16.56 -2.06 9.97
N GLY A 125 -15.77 -1.38 10.78
CA GLY A 125 -14.64 -1.99 11.50
C GLY A 125 -13.29 -1.90 10.80
N ASP A 126 -13.24 -1.33 9.59
CA ASP A 126 -11.98 -0.93 8.97
C ASP A 126 -11.30 0.17 9.80
N ALA A 127 -9.97 0.16 9.81
CA ALA A 127 -9.21 1.23 10.42
C ALA A 127 -9.05 2.42 9.44
N ILE A 128 -9.30 3.62 9.93
CA ILE A 128 -8.98 4.86 9.20
C ILE A 128 -7.85 5.55 9.96
N ILE A 129 -6.72 5.75 9.28
CA ILE A 129 -5.50 6.25 9.90
C ILE A 129 -4.93 7.36 9.00
N TYR A 130 -4.60 8.49 9.61
CA TYR A 130 -3.92 9.57 8.89
C TYR A 130 -2.43 9.59 9.22
N LYS A 131 -1.63 9.93 8.22
CA LYS A 131 -0.17 10.01 8.30
C LYS A 131 0.34 11.35 7.80
N SER A 132 1.44 11.82 8.37
CA SER A 132 2.08 13.09 8.00
C SER A 132 3.40 12.93 7.24
N ARG A 133 3.73 11.71 6.80
CA ARG A 133 4.94 11.36 6.01
C ARG A 133 4.56 10.38 4.92
N PHE A 134 5.45 10.16 3.94
CA PHE A 134 5.21 9.15 2.91
C PHE A 134 4.96 7.78 3.54
N SER A 135 5.86 7.35 4.43
CA SER A 135 5.63 6.13 5.19
C SER A 135 4.86 6.40 6.48
N PRO A 136 3.82 5.62 6.79
CA PRO A 136 3.10 5.69 8.05
C PRO A 136 3.92 5.14 9.24
N PHE A 137 5.02 4.43 8.97
CA PHE A 137 5.86 3.78 9.97
C PHE A 137 6.96 4.69 10.54
N ILE A 138 7.11 5.91 10.04
CA ILE A 138 8.02 6.89 10.62
C ILE A 138 7.50 7.31 12.00
N ALA A 139 8.39 7.37 12.99
CA ALA A 139 8.02 7.75 14.36
C ALA A 139 7.29 9.10 14.38
N GLY A 140 6.12 9.12 14.98
CA GLY A 140 5.25 10.30 15.05
C GLY A 140 4.47 10.62 13.76
N ALA A 141 4.63 9.82 12.69
CA ALA A 141 3.87 10.04 11.45
C ALA A 141 2.43 9.53 11.53
N SER A 142 2.22 8.41 12.22
CA SER A 142 0.90 7.82 12.46
C SER A 142 0.96 6.82 13.62
N ASN A 143 -0.18 6.21 13.96
CA ASN A 143 -0.31 5.14 14.96
C ASN A 143 -0.48 3.75 14.34
N ILE A 144 -0.15 3.56 13.05
CA ILE A 144 -0.39 2.29 12.34
C ILE A 144 0.25 1.09 13.05
N GLU A 145 1.48 1.24 13.53
CA GLU A 145 2.22 0.13 14.13
C GLU A 145 1.54 -0.39 15.42
N ASP A 146 1.00 0.50 16.25
CA ASP A 146 0.25 0.12 17.45
C ASP A 146 -1.05 -0.60 17.08
N VAL A 147 -1.74 -0.13 16.04
CA VAL A 147 -2.98 -0.75 15.54
C VAL A 147 -2.71 -2.16 14.98
N LEU A 148 -1.65 -2.33 14.20
CA LEU A 148 -1.25 -3.64 13.66
C LEU A 148 -0.84 -4.61 14.78
N ARG A 149 -0.03 -4.14 15.73
CA ARG A 149 0.43 -4.93 16.88
C ARG A 149 -0.73 -5.38 17.77
N ALA A 150 -1.67 -4.49 18.07
CA ALA A 150 -2.85 -4.80 18.87
C ALA A 150 -3.74 -5.91 18.28
N ARG A 151 -3.67 -6.08 16.95
CA ARG A 151 -4.40 -7.14 16.20
C ARG A 151 -3.54 -8.36 15.87
N GLY A 152 -2.29 -8.41 16.29
CA GLY A 152 -1.36 -9.52 16.01
C GLY A 152 -1.04 -9.69 14.54
N ILE A 153 -1.07 -8.60 13.76
CA ILE A 153 -0.76 -8.61 12.32
C ILE A 153 0.75 -8.83 12.13
N ASP A 154 1.11 -9.74 11.21
CA ASP A 154 2.49 -10.00 10.79
C ASP A 154 2.69 -9.94 9.28
N SER A 155 1.62 -9.78 8.52
CA SER A 155 1.64 -9.82 7.06
C SER A 155 0.86 -8.64 6.48
N LEU A 156 1.43 -7.97 5.47
CA LEU A 156 0.88 -6.76 4.88
C LEU A 156 0.74 -6.89 3.37
N ILE A 157 -0.42 -6.47 2.87
CA ILE A 157 -0.70 -6.29 1.45
C ILE A 157 -0.80 -4.79 1.22
N VAL A 158 0.07 -4.24 0.37
CA VAL A 158 0.18 -2.80 0.12
C VAL A 158 -0.43 -2.44 -1.23
N THR A 159 -1.37 -1.50 -1.21
CA THR A 159 -2.10 -0.98 -2.38
C THR A 159 -2.22 0.54 -2.29
N GLY A 160 -2.60 1.20 -3.40
CA GLY A 160 -2.88 2.63 -3.44
C GLY A 160 -1.89 3.45 -4.28
N THR A 161 -1.59 4.69 -3.83
CA THR A 161 -0.80 5.66 -4.60
C THR A 161 0.15 6.49 -3.72
N ALA A 162 1.28 7.04 -4.21
CA ALA A 162 1.92 6.64 -5.45
C ALA A 162 2.84 5.46 -5.21
N THR A 163 2.91 4.53 -6.17
CA THR A 163 3.69 3.28 -6.07
C THR A 163 5.12 3.52 -5.61
N ASN A 164 5.82 4.45 -6.26
CA ASN A 164 7.24 4.78 -6.05
C ASN A 164 7.49 5.76 -4.89
N MET A 165 6.45 6.19 -4.17
CA MET A 165 6.55 7.13 -3.07
C MET A 165 5.95 6.54 -1.79
N CYS A 166 4.67 6.85 -1.50
CA CYS A 166 4.04 6.43 -0.25
C CYS A 166 3.94 4.91 -0.11
N CYS A 167 3.57 4.20 -1.18
CA CYS A 167 3.42 2.75 -1.14
C CYS A 167 4.77 2.04 -0.96
N GLU A 168 5.78 2.40 -1.75
CA GLU A 168 7.12 1.80 -1.63
C GLU A 168 7.78 2.16 -0.29
N SER A 169 7.68 3.43 0.16
CA SER A 169 8.23 3.84 1.47
C SER A 169 7.59 3.06 2.61
N ALA A 170 6.26 2.94 2.61
CA ALA A 170 5.55 2.15 3.61
C ALA A 170 5.95 0.67 3.58
N ALA A 171 6.02 0.08 2.39
CA ALA A 171 6.36 -1.33 2.20
C ALA A 171 7.80 -1.65 2.66
N ARG A 172 8.75 -0.77 2.38
CA ARG A 172 10.16 -0.93 2.82
C ARG A 172 10.28 -0.81 4.33
N ASP A 173 9.67 0.21 4.93
CA ASP A 173 9.71 0.41 6.37
C ASP A 173 9.03 -0.74 7.12
N ALA A 174 7.94 -1.26 6.58
CA ALA A 174 7.26 -2.42 7.13
C ALA A 174 8.14 -3.67 7.11
N MET A 175 8.78 -3.96 5.97
CA MET A 175 9.69 -5.10 5.86
C MET A 175 10.87 -4.99 6.84
N MET A 176 11.45 -3.80 7.02
CA MET A 176 12.53 -3.57 7.98
C MET A 176 12.08 -3.62 9.46
N ARG A 177 10.77 -3.77 9.69
CA ARG A 177 10.12 -4.03 10.98
C ARG A 177 9.61 -5.47 11.11
N ASP A 178 10.15 -6.39 10.29
CA ASP A 178 9.85 -7.82 10.28
C ASP A 178 8.43 -8.20 9.83
N TYR A 179 7.69 -7.31 9.16
CA TYR A 179 6.46 -7.70 8.48
C TYR A 179 6.77 -8.45 7.17
N LYS A 180 5.99 -9.45 6.86
CA LYS A 180 5.91 -10.05 5.52
C LYS A 180 5.14 -9.09 4.62
N VAL A 181 5.74 -8.62 3.53
CA VAL A 181 5.14 -7.56 2.71
C VAL A 181 4.98 -7.99 1.26
N VAL A 182 3.80 -7.75 0.72
CA VAL A 182 3.47 -7.90 -0.70
C VAL A 182 2.94 -6.58 -1.24
N MET A 183 3.52 -6.06 -2.32
CA MET A 183 2.93 -4.97 -3.12
C MET A 183 2.11 -5.55 -4.26
N VAL A 184 0.94 -4.97 -4.53
CA VAL A 184 0.02 -5.48 -5.56
C VAL A 184 0.17 -4.66 -6.84
N SER A 185 0.67 -5.29 -7.92
CA SER A 185 1.07 -4.57 -9.14
C SER A 185 -0.09 -3.88 -9.85
N ASP A 186 -1.28 -4.45 -9.84
CA ASP A 186 -2.49 -3.93 -10.48
C ASP A 186 -3.49 -3.28 -9.50
N ALA A 187 -3.05 -3.07 -8.27
CA ALA A 187 -3.76 -2.30 -7.23
C ALA A 187 -2.87 -1.21 -6.59
N ASN A 188 -1.70 -0.94 -7.18
CA ASN A 188 -0.88 0.24 -6.95
C ASN A 188 -0.81 1.06 -8.23
N GLY A 189 -0.70 2.38 -8.11
CA GLY A 189 -0.58 3.30 -9.24
C GLY A 189 0.38 4.44 -8.98
N ALA A 190 0.96 5.00 -10.04
CA ALA A 190 1.79 6.18 -10.02
C ALA A 190 1.42 7.13 -11.16
N ARG A 191 1.95 8.35 -11.15
CA ARG A 191 1.68 9.36 -12.19
C ARG A 191 2.11 8.87 -13.59
N TYR A 192 3.24 8.18 -13.64
CA TYR A 192 3.82 7.64 -14.88
C TYR A 192 4.02 6.12 -14.76
N PRO A 193 3.81 5.37 -15.86
CA PRO A 193 4.04 3.92 -15.86
C PRO A 193 5.47 3.53 -15.49
N GLU A 194 6.45 4.34 -15.89
CA GLU A 194 7.87 4.15 -15.61
C GLU A 194 8.16 4.24 -14.11
N ASP A 195 7.57 5.20 -13.42
CA ASP A 195 7.69 5.35 -11.97
C ASP A 195 7.05 4.17 -11.23
N HIS A 196 5.89 3.71 -11.70
CA HIS A 196 5.23 2.53 -11.17
C HIS A 196 6.12 1.29 -11.30
N LEU A 197 6.64 1.04 -12.49
CA LEU A 197 7.52 -0.10 -12.75
C LEU A 197 8.83 0.00 -11.95
N ALA A 198 9.42 1.19 -11.85
CA ALA A 198 10.65 1.42 -11.09
C ALA A 198 10.46 1.12 -9.59
N GLY A 199 9.37 1.61 -8.97
CA GLY A 199 9.05 1.35 -7.58
C GLY A 199 8.85 -0.14 -7.30
N LEU A 200 8.03 -0.82 -8.11
CA LEU A 200 7.82 -2.27 -7.97
C LEU A 200 9.11 -3.07 -8.18
N THR A 201 9.91 -2.70 -9.19
CA THR A 201 11.19 -3.36 -9.50
C THR A 201 12.16 -3.24 -8.34
N SER A 202 12.28 -2.04 -7.79
CA SER A 202 13.17 -1.74 -6.65
C SER A 202 12.76 -2.55 -5.41
N PHE A 203 11.48 -2.54 -5.08
CA PHE A 203 10.92 -3.27 -3.95
C PHE A 203 11.12 -4.79 -4.09
N PHE A 204 10.79 -5.36 -5.26
CA PHE A 204 10.84 -6.79 -5.54
C PHE A 204 12.22 -7.41 -5.34
N GLN A 205 13.29 -6.66 -5.63
CA GLN A 205 14.66 -7.17 -5.53
C GLN A 205 15.10 -7.48 -4.09
N SER A 206 14.53 -6.80 -3.08
CA SER A 206 15.12 -6.87 -1.74
C SER A 206 14.12 -6.81 -0.57
N PHE A 207 12.89 -6.34 -0.77
CA PHE A 207 12.01 -6.00 0.35
C PHE A 207 10.79 -6.90 0.49
N GLY A 208 10.34 -7.55 -0.57
CA GLY A 208 9.17 -8.42 -0.50
C GLY A 208 8.76 -9.01 -1.83
N ASP A 209 7.54 -9.49 -1.90
CA ASP A 209 6.97 -10.02 -3.12
C ASP A 209 6.14 -8.95 -3.84
N VAL A 210 6.05 -9.08 -5.15
CA VAL A 210 5.07 -8.38 -5.98
C VAL A 210 4.11 -9.41 -6.54
N ARG A 211 2.80 -9.13 -6.42
CA ARG A 211 1.75 -10.02 -6.91
C ARG A 211 0.66 -9.23 -7.62
N THR A 212 -0.10 -9.88 -8.49
CA THR A 212 -1.36 -9.32 -9.00
C THR A 212 -2.48 -9.53 -7.99
N THR A 213 -3.59 -8.80 -8.16
CA THR A 213 -4.81 -8.98 -7.36
C THR A 213 -5.28 -10.44 -7.36
N ASP A 214 -5.31 -11.09 -8.52
CA ASP A 214 -5.73 -12.49 -8.63
C ASP A 214 -4.79 -13.44 -7.88
N GLN A 215 -3.48 -13.22 -7.94
CA GLN A 215 -2.51 -13.99 -7.17
C GLN A 215 -2.65 -13.78 -5.65
N VAL A 216 -2.96 -12.56 -5.22
CA VAL A 216 -3.24 -12.28 -3.80
C VAL A 216 -4.46 -13.06 -3.33
N ILE A 217 -5.56 -12.99 -4.07
CA ILE A 217 -6.84 -13.60 -3.67
C ILE A 217 -6.78 -15.14 -3.75
N ASN A 218 -6.26 -15.68 -4.87
CA ASN A 218 -6.35 -17.10 -5.18
C ASN A 218 -5.22 -17.94 -4.60
N ASP A 219 -4.03 -17.34 -4.43
CA ASP A 219 -2.84 -18.04 -3.96
C ASP A 219 -2.50 -17.66 -2.51
N LEU A 220 -2.29 -16.35 -2.26
CA LEU A 220 -1.75 -15.87 -1.00
C LEU A 220 -2.76 -15.97 0.16
N LEU A 221 -4.04 -15.60 -0.08
CA LEU A 221 -5.13 -15.63 0.90
C LEU A 221 -5.95 -16.93 0.87
N ARG A 222 -5.53 -17.92 0.13
CA ARG A 222 -6.25 -19.18 -0.03
C ARG A 222 -6.42 -19.89 1.33
N ARG A 223 -7.63 -20.35 1.65
CA ARG A 223 -7.90 -21.15 2.86
C ARG A 223 -7.15 -22.48 2.82
N GLN A 224 -6.73 -22.95 3.98
CA GLN A 224 -6.29 -24.34 4.14
C GLN A 224 -7.50 -25.25 3.97
N ASP A 225 -7.52 -26.09 2.95
CA ASP A 225 -8.46 -27.19 2.93
C ASP A 225 -8.14 -28.09 4.14
N ALA A 226 -9.15 -28.35 4.97
CA ALA A 226 -9.02 -29.13 6.21
C ALA A 226 -8.56 -30.59 5.99
N ARG A 227 -8.18 -30.96 4.75
CA ARG A 227 -7.80 -32.32 4.35
C ARG A 227 -6.30 -32.64 4.41
N THR A 228 -5.42 -31.64 4.61
CA THR A 228 -3.96 -31.89 4.58
C THR A 228 -3.32 -31.94 5.99
N ALA A 229 -4.11 -31.93 7.05
CA ALA A 229 -3.61 -32.04 8.43
C ALA A 229 -3.76 -33.45 9.04
N ALA A 230 -3.99 -34.47 8.20
CA ALA A 230 -4.21 -35.87 8.63
C ALA A 230 -3.34 -36.86 7.85
N GLU A 231 -2.10 -36.46 7.46
CA GLU A 231 -1.06 -37.40 7.00
C GLU A 231 0.23 -37.20 7.79
#